data_31990d4287f5bc7fa7c7fabf3461697f
#
_entry.id   31990d4287f5bc7fa7c7fabf3461697f
#
_cell.length_a   1.000
_cell.length_b   1.000
_cell.length_c   1.000
_cell.angle_alpha   90.00
_cell.angle_beta   90.00
_cell.angle_gamma   90.00
#
_symmetry.space_group_name_H-M   'P 1'
#
loop_
_entity.id
_entity.type
_entity.pdbx_description
1 polymer ?
#
loop_
_entity_poly.entity_id
_entity_poly.type
_entity_poly.pdbx_seq_one_letter_code
_entity_poly.pdbx_strand_id
1 'polypeptide(L)'
;MLWRGYFQSVRPAISRMLINVDITTGFMYKPGSLIDLALDFMGRQRDPNILAPSRGLPERERLKLQRFLAGVRVLVQIPGQALTGSAARNPRPIARLTPAGANQLSFTNREGVTQTVAQYFRTVHNHTVRYPDIVCVQVSRLLNMYMLME
;
A
#
# COMPACT_ATOMS: atom_id res chain seq x y z
N MET A 1 12.87 -9.30 -4.16
CA MET A 1 13.29 -10.46 -3.35
C MET A 1 12.88 -11.74 -4.05
N LEU A 2 13.77 -12.74 -4.11
CA LEU A 2 13.51 -14.04 -4.75
C LEU A 2 13.10 -15.03 -3.67
N TRP A 3 11.95 -15.71 -3.87
CA TRP A 3 11.47 -16.75 -2.97
C TRP A 3 11.32 -18.05 -3.71
N ARG A 4 11.80 -19.14 -3.08
CA ARG A 4 11.59 -20.50 -3.54
C ARG A 4 10.44 -21.10 -2.75
N GLY A 5 9.46 -21.62 -3.45
CA GLY A 5 8.31 -22.31 -2.88
C GLY A 5 8.13 -23.69 -3.52
N TYR A 6 7.21 -24.44 -2.98
CA TYR A 6 6.81 -25.72 -3.58
C TYR A 6 5.30 -25.87 -3.52
N PHE A 7 4.78 -26.53 -4.52
CA PHE A 7 3.37 -26.92 -4.59
C PHE A 7 3.29 -28.45 -4.47
N GLN A 8 2.39 -28.93 -3.63
CA GLN A 8 2.13 -30.34 -3.45
C GLN A 8 0.72 -30.68 -3.89
N SER A 9 0.58 -31.79 -4.61
CA SER A 9 -0.74 -32.36 -4.92
C SER A 9 -0.69 -33.87 -4.79
N VAL A 10 -1.80 -34.46 -4.31
CA VAL A 10 -1.98 -35.90 -4.23
C VAL A 10 -2.85 -36.32 -5.41
N ARG A 11 -2.40 -37.32 -6.18
CA ARG A 11 -3.12 -37.85 -7.31
C ARG A 11 -3.33 -39.36 -7.14
N PRO A 12 -4.57 -39.86 -7.30
CA PRO A 12 -4.81 -41.28 -7.31
C PRO A 12 -4.24 -41.92 -8.58
N ALA A 13 -3.58 -43.04 -8.42
CA ALA A 13 -3.13 -43.91 -9.50
C ALA A 13 -3.60 -45.33 -9.23
N ILE A 14 -3.48 -46.25 -10.21
CA ILE A 14 -3.87 -47.63 -10.04
C ILE A 14 -3.12 -48.27 -8.89
N SER A 15 -3.84 -48.66 -7.84
CA SER A 15 -3.35 -49.30 -6.62
C SER A 15 -2.40 -48.50 -5.74
N ARG A 16 -2.27 -47.17 -5.96
CA ARG A 16 -1.40 -46.30 -5.13
C ARG A 16 -1.80 -44.83 -5.23
N MET A 17 -1.32 -44.05 -4.26
CA MET A 17 -1.39 -42.59 -4.28
C MET A 17 -0.01 -42.01 -4.67
N LEU A 18 -0.02 -41.05 -5.55
CA LEU A 18 1.19 -40.34 -5.97
C LEU A 18 1.17 -38.93 -5.35
N ILE A 19 2.32 -38.52 -4.81
CA ILE A 19 2.55 -37.14 -4.39
C ILE A 19 3.36 -36.47 -5.49
N ASN A 20 2.78 -35.45 -6.10
CA ASN A 20 3.48 -34.59 -7.02
C ASN A 20 4.01 -33.37 -6.26
N VAL A 21 5.29 -33.07 -6.40
CA VAL A 21 5.94 -31.93 -5.80
C VAL A 21 6.60 -31.11 -6.89
N ASP A 22 6.11 -29.87 -7.07
CA ASP A 22 6.68 -28.89 -7.99
C ASP A 22 7.42 -27.81 -7.22
N ILE A 23 8.67 -27.54 -7.63
CA ILE A 23 9.46 -26.44 -7.08
C ILE A 23 9.30 -25.24 -8.00
N THR A 24 8.87 -24.12 -7.43
CA THR A 24 8.70 -22.87 -8.16
C THR A 24 9.50 -21.76 -7.49
N THR A 25 9.93 -20.80 -8.30
CA THR A 25 10.63 -19.62 -7.84
C THR A 25 9.84 -18.39 -8.25
N GLY A 26 9.49 -17.57 -7.29
CA GLY A 26 8.71 -16.34 -7.50
C GLY A 26 9.44 -15.09 -7.03
N PHE A 27 9.07 -13.98 -7.62
CA PHE A 27 9.50 -12.66 -7.15
C PHE A 27 8.49 -12.10 -6.16
N MET A 28 8.98 -11.64 -5.02
CA MET A 28 8.16 -10.97 -4.01
C MET A 28 8.74 -9.63 -3.65
N TYR A 29 7.88 -8.68 -3.32
CA TYR A 29 8.33 -7.41 -2.75
C TYR A 29 8.98 -7.65 -1.39
N LYS A 30 10.00 -6.87 -1.08
CA LYS A 30 10.59 -6.88 0.26
C LYS A 30 9.55 -6.33 1.24
N PRO A 31 9.27 -7.02 2.35
CA PRO A 31 8.40 -6.45 3.38
C PRO A 31 9.03 -5.20 3.98
N GLY A 32 8.23 -4.19 4.24
CA GLY A 32 8.70 -2.91 4.79
C GLY A 32 7.72 -1.78 4.56
N SER A 33 8.17 -0.56 4.81
CA SER A 33 7.41 0.66 4.57
C SER A 33 7.12 0.83 3.08
N LEU A 34 5.91 1.32 2.77
CA LEU A 34 5.53 1.62 1.40
C LEU A 34 6.33 2.80 0.83
N ILE A 35 6.71 3.75 1.71
CA ILE A 35 7.59 4.87 1.33
C ILE A 35 8.93 4.34 0.85
N ASP A 36 9.56 3.44 1.61
CA ASP A 36 10.86 2.87 1.24
C ASP A 36 10.79 2.13 -0.10
N LEU A 37 9.73 1.36 -0.32
CA LEU A 37 9.50 0.68 -1.60
C LEU A 37 9.36 1.67 -2.76
N ALA A 38 8.65 2.78 -2.55
CA ALA A 38 8.47 3.82 -3.55
C ALA A 38 9.79 4.55 -3.86
N LEU A 39 10.59 4.86 -2.84
CA LEU A 39 11.90 5.50 -2.99
C LEU A 39 12.91 4.59 -3.69
N ASP A 40 12.94 3.31 -3.34
CA ASP A 40 13.77 2.30 -4.00
C ASP A 40 13.43 2.19 -5.50
N PHE A 41 12.14 2.20 -5.85
CA PHE A 41 11.69 2.19 -7.24
C PHE A 41 12.12 3.45 -8.00
N MET A 42 12.06 4.62 -7.36
CA MET A 42 12.46 5.89 -7.97
C MET A 42 13.98 6.02 -8.10
N GLY A 43 14.78 5.15 -7.48
CA GLY A 43 16.24 5.21 -7.49
C GLY A 43 16.81 6.48 -6.87
N ARG A 44 16.03 7.15 -6.03
CA ARG A 44 16.39 8.43 -5.40
C ARG A 44 16.69 8.24 -3.93
N GLN A 45 17.52 9.13 -3.41
CA GLN A 45 17.93 9.08 -2.02
C GLN A 45 16.72 9.19 -1.06
N ARG A 46 16.89 8.70 0.14
CA ARG A 46 15.95 8.47 1.25
C ARG A 46 15.15 9.68 1.76
N ASP A 47 14.85 10.67 0.92
CA ASP A 47 13.99 11.79 1.30
C ASP A 47 12.53 11.54 0.83
N PRO A 48 11.62 11.23 1.75
CA PRO A 48 10.21 11.02 1.41
C PRO A 48 9.53 12.22 0.74
N ASN A 49 10.04 13.43 0.96
CA ASN A 49 9.47 14.63 0.37
C ASN A 49 9.57 14.69 -1.16
N ILE A 50 10.42 13.87 -1.76
CA ILE A 50 10.48 13.72 -3.23
C ILE A 50 9.16 13.17 -3.79
N LEU A 51 8.39 12.44 -2.99
CA LEU A 51 7.07 11.91 -3.37
C LEU A 51 5.95 12.96 -3.28
N ALA A 52 6.29 14.22 -2.94
CA ALA A 52 5.33 15.31 -2.88
C ALA A 52 5.19 15.98 -4.26
N PRO A 53 3.96 16.08 -4.82
CA PRO A 53 3.71 16.81 -6.05
C PRO A 53 4.15 18.28 -5.99
N SER A 54 4.00 18.90 -4.82
CA SER A 54 4.43 20.29 -4.57
C SER A 54 5.94 20.49 -4.60
N ARG A 55 6.73 19.43 -4.42
CA ARG A 55 8.20 19.46 -4.40
C ARG A 55 8.84 18.88 -5.66
N GLY A 56 8.04 18.71 -6.71
CA GLY A 56 8.54 18.34 -8.04
C GLY A 56 8.45 16.86 -8.40
N LEU A 57 7.49 16.12 -7.85
CA LEU A 57 7.12 14.82 -8.40
C LEU A 57 6.35 15.04 -9.72
N PRO A 58 6.97 14.82 -10.90
CA PRO A 58 6.27 15.01 -12.16
C PRO A 58 5.13 14.02 -12.30
N GLU A 59 4.05 14.41 -12.94
CA GLU A 59 2.89 13.54 -13.17
C GLU A 59 3.28 12.23 -13.89
N ARG A 60 4.22 12.30 -14.82
CA ARG A 60 4.76 11.13 -15.52
C ARG A 60 5.41 10.13 -14.56
N GLU A 61 6.18 10.60 -13.58
CA GLU A 61 6.82 9.76 -12.58
C GLU A 61 5.79 9.21 -11.59
N ARG A 62 4.83 10.02 -11.17
CA ARG A 62 3.71 9.57 -10.33
C ARG A 62 2.94 8.42 -11.00
N LEU A 63 2.65 8.53 -12.30
CA LEU A 63 1.96 7.49 -13.06
C LEU A 63 2.82 6.21 -13.22
N LYS A 64 4.14 6.33 -13.39
CA LYS A 64 5.05 5.17 -13.39
C LYS A 64 5.04 4.47 -12.04
N LEU A 65 5.15 5.24 -10.95
CA LEU A 65 5.08 4.73 -9.59
C LEU A 65 3.72 4.06 -9.32
N GLN A 66 2.62 4.67 -9.77
CA GLN A 66 1.29 4.09 -9.66
C GLN A 66 1.18 2.73 -10.35
N ARG A 67 1.73 2.60 -11.57
CA ARG A 67 1.75 1.32 -12.30
C ARG A 67 2.56 0.25 -11.56
N PHE A 68 3.68 0.65 -10.99
CA PHE A 68 4.54 -0.24 -10.21
C PHE A 68 3.84 -0.72 -8.92
N LEU A 69 3.17 0.17 -8.21
CA LEU A 69 2.47 -0.15 -6.95
C LEU A 69 1.08 -0.77 -7.17
N ALA A 70 0.54 -0.74 -8.38
CA ALA A 70 -0.79 -1.30 -8.67
C ALA A 70 -0.82 -2.79 -8.35
N GLY A 71 -1.76 -3.19 -7.49
CA GLY A 71 -1.91 -4.57 -7.04
C GLY A 71 -0.97 -5.00 -5.91
N VAL A 72 -0.01 -4.18 -5.51
CA VAL A 72 0.79 -4.43 -4.29
C VAL A 72 -0.18 -4.49 -3.11
N ARG A 73 -0.04 -5.52 -2.29
CA ARG A 73 -0.89 -5.70 -1.12
C ARG A 73 -0.24 -5.08 0.10
N VAL A 74 -0.96 -4.19 0.76
CA VAL A 74 -0.50 -3.47 1.94
C VAL A 74 -1.36 -3.80 3.16
N LEU A 75 -0.72 -3.87 4.30
CA LEU A 75 -1.40 -3.88 5.59
C LEU A 75 -1.62 -2.43 6.02
N VAL A 76 -2.85 -2.13 6.39
CA VAL A 76 -3.24 -0.81 6.85
C VAL A 76 -3.15 -0.79 8.36
N GLN A 77 -2.27 0.03 8.89
CA GLN A 77 -2.16 0.27 10.33
C GLN A 77 -2.80 1.61 10.66
N ILE A 78 -3.81 1.58 11.52
CA ILE A 78 -4.43 2.80 12.04
C ILE A 78 -3.63 3.22 13.28
N PRO A 79 -3.17 4.48 13.36
CA PRO A 79 -2.44 4.97 14.53
C PRO A 79 -3.24 4.73 15.83
N GLY A 80 -2.56 4.24 16.86
CA GLY A 80 -3.20 3.90 18.14
C GLY A 80 -3.93 2.55 18.20
N GLN A 81 -4.04 1.83 17.08
CA GLN A 81 -4.59 0.48 17.06
C GLN A 81 -3.48 -0.56 16.80
N ALA A 82 -3.39 -1.56 17.67
CA ALA A 82 -2.49 -2.69 17.40
C ALA A 82 -2.99 -3.47 16.18
N LEU A 83 -2.07 -3.95 15.35
CA LEU A 83 -2.37 -4.88 14.26
C LEU A 83 -2.77 -6.24 14.81
N THR A 84 -3.98 -6.33 15.37
CA THR A 84 -4.54 -7.56 15.96
C THR A 84 -5.74 -8.03 15.15
N GLY A 85 -5.97 -9.33 15.13
CA GLY A 85 -7.14 -9.95 14.52
C GLY A 85 -7.20 -9.93 12.99
N SER A 86 -8.38 -9.67 12.45
CA SER A 86 -8.65 -9.74 11.00
C SER A 86 -7.96 -8.65 10.18
N ALA A 87 -7.67 -7.49 10.76
CA ALA A 87 -7.00 -6.38 10.08
C ALA A 87 -5.55 -6.74 9.71
N ALA A 88 -4.82 -7.41 10.60
CA ALA A 88 -3.47 -7.89 10.34
C ALA A 88 -3.42 -9.03 9.29
N ARG A 89 -4.54 -9.72 9.08
CA ARG A 89 -4.62 -10.88 8.18
C ARG A 89 -5.18 -10.58 6.80
N ASN A 90 -5.66 -9.35 6.56
CA ASN A 90 -6.32 -9.02 5.31
C ASN A 90 -5.63 -7.87 4.57
N PRO A 91 -4.49 -8.13 3.91
CA PRO A 91 -3.80 -7.11 3.12
C PRO A 91 -4.68 -6.66 1.95
N ARG A 92 -4.74 -5.34 1.74
CA ARG A 92 -5.54 -4.70 0.69
C ARG A 92 -4.68 -4.31 -0.49
N PRO A 93 -5.13 -4.54 -1.74
CA PRO A 93 -4.39 -4.11 -2.91
C PRO A 93 -4.47 -2.59 -3.08
N ILE A 94 -3.37 -1.99 -3.49
CA ILE A 94 -3.33 -0.59 -3.89
C ILE A 94 -4.08 -0.47 -5.22
N ALA A 95 -5.07 0.42 -5.27
CA ALA A 95 -5.85 0.71 -6.48
C ALA A 95 -5.20 1.83 -7.31
N ARG A 96 -4.79 2.92 -6.66
CA ARG A 96 -4.13 4.06 -7.31
C ARG A 96 -3.41 4.96 -6.31
N LEU A 97 -2.55 5.84 -6.84
CA LEU A 97 -1.97 6.97 -6.11
C LEU A 97 -2.83 8.23 -6.30
N THR A 98 -2.91 9.05 -5.28
CA THR A 98 -3.61 10.34 -5.38
C THR A 98 -2.75 11.36 -6.14
N PRO A 99 -3.38 12.36 -6.79
CA PRO A 99 -2.63 13.44 -7.43
C PRO A 99 -2.10 14.48 -6.44
N ALA A 100 -2.58 14.46 -5.21
CA ALA A 100 -2.26 15.44 -4.17
C ALA A 100 -1.92 14.75 -2.85
N GLY A 101 -1.24 15.44 -1.97
CA GLY A 101 -0.93 14.98 -0.62
C GLY A 101 -2.11 15.12 0.35
N ALA A 102 -1.94 14.58 1.57
CA ALA A 102 -2.97 14.55 2.61
C ALA A 102 -3.46 15.95 3.03
N ASN A 103 -2.62 16.98 2.91
CA ASN A 103 -3.00 18.36 3.21
C ASN A 103 -3.94 18.98 2.17
N GLN A 104 -3.88 18.52 0.93
CA GLN A 104 -4.65 19.08 -0.18
C GLN A 104 -5.84 18.21 -0.55
N LEU A 105 -5.78 16.93 -0.21
CA LEU A 105 -6.82 15.97 -0.51
C LEU A 105 -7.96 16.12 0.49
N SER A 106 -9.11 16.64 0.03
CA SER A 106 -10.30 16.83 0.85
C SER A 106 -11.36 15.77 0.54
N PHE A 107 -12.17 15.47 1.52
CA PHE A 107 -13.34 14.61 1.40
C PHE A 107 -14.43 15.07 2.37
N THR A 108 -15.67 14.71 2.05
CA THR A 108 -16.81 14.97 2.92
C THR A 108 -17.09 13.71 3.74
N ASN A 109 -17.13 13.83 5.06
CA ASN A 109 -17.45 12.74 5.96
C ASN A 109 -18.95 12.41 5.92
N ARG A 110 -19.38 11.39 6.67
CA ARG A 110 -20.79 10.97 6.74
C ARG A 110 -21.71 12.03 7.37
N GLU A 111 -21.16 12.95 8.10
CA GLU A 111 -21.87 14.06 8.77
C GLU A 111 -21.96 15.31 7.90
N GLY A 112 -21.49 15.24 6.64
CA GLY A 112 -21.51 16.38 5.70
C GLY A 112 -20.37 17.37 5.89
N VAL A 113 -19.42 17.13 6.78
CA VAL A 113 -18.28 18.02 7.03
C VAL A 113 -17.18 17.75 6.03
N THR A 114 -16.75 18.78 5.31
CA THR A 114 -15.60 18.72 4.39
C THR A 114 -14.31 19.02 5.15
N GLN A 115 -13.36 18.11 5.11
CA GLN A 115 -12.06 18.23 5.76
C GLN A 115 -10.97 17.56 4.93
N THR A 116 -9.71 17.93 5.18
CA THR A 116 -8.57 17.27 4.52
C THR A 116 -8.26 15.94 5.19
N VAL A 117 -7.56 15.06 4.46
CA VAL A 117 -7.12 13.77 5.01
C VAL A 117 -6.22 13.98 6.23
N ALA A 118 -5.30 14.95 6.18
CA ALA A 118 -4.44 15.28 7.31
C ALA A 118 -5.23 15.77 8.54
N GLN A 119 -6.25 16.61 8.33
CA GLN A 119 -7.14 17.06 9.41
C GLN A 119 -7.91 15.89 10.03
N TYR A 120 -8.44 15.01 9.20
CA TYR A 120 -9.14 13.81 9.67
C TYR A 120 -8.27 12.94 10.59
N PHE A 121 -7.04 12.64 10.18
CA PHE A 121 -6.13 11.85 11.00
C PHE A 121 -5.79 12.55 12.33
N ARG A 122 -5.65 13.87 12.32
CA ARG A 122 -5.41 14.65 13.53
C ARG A 122 -6.60 14.65 14.48
N THR A 123 -7.83 14.82 13.97
CA THR A 123 -9.03 14.97 14.80
C THR A 123 -9.58 13.63 15.28
N VAL A 124 -9.62 12.61 14.42
CA VAL A 124 -10.25 11.31 14.73
C VAL A 124 -9.25 10.33 15.36
N HIS A 125 -8.01 10.32 14.90
CA HIS A 125 -6.99 9.37 15.36
C HIS A 125 -5.94 10.01 16.28
N ASN A 126 -6.05 11.31 16.58
CA ASN A 126 -5.04 12.08 17.34
C ASN A 126 -3.61 11.86 16.80
N HIS A 127 -3.50 11.72 15.48
CA HIS A 127 -2.25 11.43 14.79
C HIS A 127 -1.86 12.57 13.86
N THR A 128 -0.66 13.12 14.07
CA THR A 128 -0.10 14.13 13.18
C THR A 128 0.67 13.42 12.07
N VAL A 129 0.24 13.63 10.83
CA VAL A 129 0.87 13.05 9.63
C VAL A 129 2.30 13.58 9.51
N ARG A 130 3.27 12.69 9.41
CA ARG A 130 4.68 13.05 9.34
C ARG A 130 5.06 13.69 7.99
N TYR A 131 4.49 13.19 6.91
CA TYR A 131 4.75 13.66 5.54
C TYR A 131 3.43 14.03 4.84
N PRO A 132 2.80 15.16 5.22
CA PRO A 132 1.43 15.47 4.76
C PRO A 132 1.33 15.87 3.29
N ASP A 133 2.45 16.21 2.66
CA ASP A 133 2.49 16.68 1.27
C ASP A 133 2.76 15.57 0.26
N ILE A 134 3.20 14.37 0.71
CA ILE A 134 3.41 13.24 -0.19
C ILE A 134 2.08 12.65 -0.68
N VAL A 135 2.11 12.02 -1.84
CA VAL A 135 0.95 11.34 -2.41
C VAL A 135 0.40 10.28 -1.45
N CYS A 136 -0.93 10.14 -1.40
CA CYS A 136 -1.58 9.09 -0.65
C CYS A 136 -1.90 7.89 -1.56
N VAL A 137 -2.14 6.74 -0.96
CA VAL A 137 -2.61 5.54 -1.66
C VAL A 137 -4.11 5.34 -1.45
N GLN A 138 -4.80 4.96 -2.50
CA GLN A 138 -6.18 4.51 -2.43
C GLN A 138 -6.21 2.99 -2.47
N VAL A 139 -6.76 2.36 -1.42
CA VAL A 139 -6.81 0.90 -1.27
C VAL A 139 -8.19 0.30 -1.61
N SER A 140 -9.17 1.12 -1.98
CA SER A 140 -10.48 0.67 -2.45
C SER A 140 -11.00 1.62 -3.53
N ARG A 141 -11.63 1.04 -4.57
CA ARG A 141 -12.30 1.85 -5.61
C ARG A 141 -13.71 2.29 -5.21
N LEU A 142 -14.37 1.53 -4.32
CA LEU A 142 -15.76 1.74 -3.93
C LEU A 142 -15.93 2.71 -2.75
N LEU A 143 -14.96 2.75 -1.86
CA LEU A 143 -14.87 3.68 -0.75
C LEU A 143 -13.65 4.55 -1.02
N ASN A 144 -13.80 5.86 -1.04
CA ASN A 144 -12.68 6.81 -1.12
C ASN A 144 -11.81 6.68 0.15
N MET A 145 -11.28 5.47 0.38
CA MET A 145 -10.42 5.19 1.51
C MET A 145 -8.99 5.53 1.14
N TYR A 146 -8.59 6.72 1.53
CA TYR A 146 -7.23 7.22 1.37
C TYR A 146 -6.41 6.80 2.58
N MET A 147 -5.22 6.30 2.31
CA MET A 147 -4.26 5.89 3.32
C MET A 147 -2.98 6.67 3.15
N LEU A 148 -2.37 7.02 4.27
CA LEU A 148 -1.03 7.57 4.29
C LEU A 148 -0.04 6.49 3.85
N MET A 149 1.05 6.89 3.21
CA MET A 149 2.13 5.97 2.83
C MET A 149 3.11 5.69 3.96
N GLU A 150 2.91 6.33 5.13
CA GLU A 150 3.78 6.24 6.31
C GLU A 150 3.88 4.83 6.88
#